data_b1507fd0f4fb7524802a2211c77ccdff
#
_entry.id   b1507fd0f4fb7524802a2211c77ccdff
#
_cell.length_a   1.000
_cell.length_b   1.000
_cell.length_c   1.000
_cell.angle_alpha   90.00
_cell.angle_beta   90.00
_cell.angle_gamma   90.00
#
_symmetry.space_group_name_H-M   'P 1'
#
loop_
_entity.id
_entity.type
_entity.pdbx_description
1 polymer ?
#
loop_
_entity_poly.entity_id
_entity_poly.type
_entity_poly.pdbx_seq_one_letter_code
_entity_poly.pdbx_strand_id
1 'polypeptide(L)'
;MNTGKKMELCLKLLEITAESRFAIMKEIWDLQIKIRPLSHNHYRDVISEAITKLRQDIFETLISDETLSSDGFVTEVASCCDMPLVKKNIAALAMTGLSDECIAAMNCVSLGYARMVIRTLRDDFPEIFAEM
;
A
#
# COMPACT_ATOMS: atom_id res chain seq x y z
N MET A 1 17.99 -6.22 0.43
CA MET A 1 17.98 -4.77 0.16
C MET A 1 18.86 -4.05 1.16
N ASN A 2 19.76 -3.17 0.72
CA ASN A 2 20.62 -2.45 1.64
C ASN A 2 19.88 -1.29 2.33
N THR A 3 20.44 -0.79 3.43
CA THR A 3 19.81 0.24 4.27
C THR A 3 19.52 1.54 3.51
N GLY A 4 20.45 1.98 2.65
CA GLY A 4 20.26 3.21 1.88
C GLY A 4 19.11 3.11 0.89
N LYS A 5 19.00 2.00 0.19
CA LYS A 5 17.91 1.76 -0.75
C LYS A 5 16.56 1.58 -0.07
N LYS A 6 16.54 0.93 1.10
CA LYS A 6 15.33 0.84 1.92
C LYS A 6 14.84 2.22 2.32
N MET A 7 15.76 3.08 2.75
CA MET A 7 15.42 4.45 3.14
C MET A 7 14.87 5.26 1.98
N GLU A 8 15.47 5.17 0.79
CA GLU A 8 14.99 5.85 -0.40
C GLU A 8 13.57 5.41 -0.76
N LEU A 9 13.33 4.09 -0.75
CA LEU A 9 12.00 3.53 -1.04
C LEU A 9 10.97 3.98 0.00
N CYS A 10 11.31 3.94 1.28
CA CYS A 10 10.42 4.38 2.36
C CYS A 10 10.07 5.86 2.20
N LEU A 11 11.03 6.72 1.84
CA LEU A 11 10.78 8.13 1.62
C LEU A 11 9.82 8.35 0.45
N LYS A 12 9.99 7.62 -0.66
CA LYS A 12 9.06 7.69 -1.79
C LYS A 12 7.64 7.31 -1.39
N LEU A 13 7.50 6.22 -0.64
CA LEU A 13 6.20 5.74 -0.17
C LEU A 13 5.54 6.73 0.79
N LEU A 14 6.31 7.34 1.68
CA LEU A 14 5.80 8.37 2.59
C LEU A 14 5.33 9.60 1.83
N GLU A 15 6.07 10.02 0.80
CA GLU A 15 5.70 11.14 -0.04
C GLU A 15 4.38 10.88 -0.77
N ILE A 16 4.25 9.73 -1.41
CA ILE A 16 3.02 9.33 -2.11
C ILE A 16 1.83 9.31 -1.14
N THR A 17 2.01 8.76 0.05
CA THR A 17 0.98 8.68 1.07
C THR A 17 0.56 10.06 1.55
N ALA A 18 1.52 10.96 1.80
CA ALA A 18 1.25 12.32 2.24
C ALA A 18 0.51 13.12 1.16
N GLU A 19 0.95 13.02 -0.10
CA GLU A 19 0.29 13.70 -1.23
C GLU A 19 -1.14 13.21 -1.41
N SER A 20 -1.36 11.90 -1.31
CA SER A 20 -2.70 11.32 -1.42
C SER A 20 -3.64 11.81 -0.32
N ARG A 21 -3.18 11.84 0.92
CA ARG A 21 -3.97 12.35 2.05
C ARG A 21 -4.31 13.82 1.87
N PHE A 22 -3.36 14.62 1.43
CA PHE A 22 -3.59 16.04 1.16
C PHE A 22 -4.62 16.22 0.05
N ALA A 23 -4.52 15.47 -1.05
CA ALA A 23 -5.45 15.52 -2.16
C ALA A 23 -6.87 15.14 -1.73
N ILE A 24 -7.02 14.10 -0.90
CA ILE A 24 -8.31 13.68 -0.34
C ILE A 24 -8.91 14.79 0.50
N MET A 25 -8.14 15.38 1.41
CA MET A 25 -8.60 16.45 2.29
C MET A 25 -9.05 17.67 1.49
N LYS A 26 -8.27 18.04 0.48
CA LYS A 26 -8.59 19.17 -0.40
C LYS A 26 -9.88 18.94 -1.17
N GLU A 27 -10.07 17.75 -1.72
CA GLU A 27 -11.25 17.39 -2.47
C GLU A 27 -12.51 17.41 -1.59
N ILE A 28 -12.44 16.84 -0.39
CA ILE A 28 -13.54 16.90 0.57
C ILE A 28 -13.87 18.34 0.94
N TRP A 29 -12.85 19.16 1.18
CA TRP A 29 -13.02 20.57 1.49
C TRP A 29 -13.72 21.32 0.36
N ASP A 30 -13.27 21.13 -0.89
CA ASP A 30 -13.86 21.75 -2.08
C ASP A 30 -15.33 21.34 -2.25
N LEU A 31 -15.65 20.08 -2.02
CA LEU A 31 -17.01 19.57 -2.09
C LEU A 31 -17.92 20.20 -1.02
N GLN A 32 -17.41 20.35 0.22
CA GLN A 32 -18.17 21.00 1.30
C GLN A 32 -18.49 22.45 1.00
N ILE A 33 -17.61 23.16 0.29
CA ILE A 33 -17.83 24.55 -0.09
C ILE A 33 -18.81 24.68 -1.25
N LYS A 34 -18.68 23.80 -2.27
CA LYS A 34 -19.41 23.92 -3.53
C LYS A 34 -20.79 23.29 -3.51
N ILE A 35 -20.98 22.22 -2.76
CA ILE A 35 -22.20 21.41 -2.78
C ILE A 35 -22.72 21.22 -1.36
N ARG A 36 -23.90 21.78 -1.07
CA ARG A 36 -24.54 21.63 0.24
C ARG A 36 -25.96 21.09 0.05
N PRO A 37 -26.39 20.09 0.84
CA PRO A 37 -25.58 19.16 1.63
C PRO A 37 -25.04 18.01 0.77
N LEU A 38 -23.86 17.51 1.08
CA LEU A 38 -23.32 16.30 0.45
C LEU A 38 -23.97 15.07 1.08
N SER A 39 -24.32 14.10 0.24
CA SER A 39 -24.81 12.82 0.74
C SER A 39 -23.64 12.03 1.33
N HIS A 40 -23.95 11.20 2.33
CA HIS A 40 -22.97 10.27 2.93
C HIS A 40 -22.32 9.36 1.87
N ASN A 41 -23.11 8.92 0.89
CA ASN A 41 -22.62 8.06 -0.19
C ASN A 41 -21.60 8.77 -1.09
N HIS A 42 -21.77 10.07 -1.31
CA HIS A 42 -20.82 10.83 -2.12
C HIS A 42 -19.44 10.91 -1.47
N TYR A 43 -19.38 11.16 -0.15
CA TYR A 43 -18.11 11.12 0.59
C TYR A 43 -17.46 9.75 0.53
N ARG A 44 -18.27 8.69 0.68
CA ARG A 44 -17.77 7.32 0.59
C ARG A 44 -17.13 7.05 -0.76
N ASP A 45 -17.76 7.47 -1.85
CA ASP A 45 -17.26 7.25 -3.20
C ASP A 45 -15.93 7.98 -3.43
N VAL A 46 -15.85 9.24 -3.00
CA VAL A 46 -14.61 10.02 -3.10
C VAL A 46 -13.46 9.36 -2.35
N ILE A 47 -13.72 8.92 -1.13
CA ILE A 47 -12.71 8.28 -0.29
C ILE A 47 -12.29 6.94 -0.90
N SER A 48 -13.25 6.14 -1.39
CA SER A 48 -12.95 4.84 -2.00
C SER A 48 -12.08 4.98 -3.25
N GLU A 49 -12.38 5.93 -4.11
CA GLU A 49 -11.58 6.20 -5.31
C GLU A 49 -10.16 6.63 -4.95
N ALA A 50 -10.03 7.50 -3.95
CA ALA A 50 -8.73 7.98 -3.50
C ALA A 50 -7.88 6.86 -2.89
N ILE A 51 -8.49 5.96 -2.13
CA ILE A 51 -7.80 4.80 -1.56
C ILE A 51 -7.35 3.85 -2.67
N THR A 52 -8.20 3.61 -3.66
CA THR A 52 -7.86 2.75 -4.81
C THR A 52 -6.66 3.33 -5.57
N LYS A 53 -6.67 4.63 -5.83
CA LYS A 53 -5.57 5.31 -6.50
C LYS A 53 -4.27 5.23 -5.69
N LEU A 54 -4.36 5.47 -4.39
CA LEU A 54 -3.20 5.37 -3.49
C LEU A 54 -2.58 3.98 -3.55
N ARG A 55 -3.39 2.93 -3.48
CA ARG A 55 -2.91 1.55 -3.56
C ARG A 55 -2.25 1.24 -4.90
N GLN A 56 -2.78 1.77 -6.00
CA GLN A 56 -2.17 1.63 -7.32
C GLN A 56 -0.83 2.36 -7.40
N ASP A 57 -0.75 3.56 -6.87
CA ASP A 57 0.49 4.35 -6.85
C ASP A 57 1.58 3.66 -6.02
N ILE A 58 1.20 3.07 -4.89
CA ILE A 58 2.12 2.26 -4.08
C ILE A 58 2.60 1.05 -4.86
N PHE A 59 1.70 0.31 -5.49
CA PHE A 59 2.04 -0.87 -6.29
C PHE A 59 3.00 -0.52 -7.42
N GLU A 60 2.71 0.52 -8.19
CA GLU A 60 3.58 0.97 -9.28
C GLU A 60 4.97 1.36 -8.77
N THR A 61 5.05 2.02 -7.62
CA THR A 61 6.31 2.39 -6.99
C THR A 61 7.10 1.15 -6.59
N LEU A 62 6.44 0.15 -6.03
CA LEU A 62 7.09 -1.09 -5.58
C LEU A 62 7.63 -1.91 -6.76
N ILE A 63 6.85 -2.07 -7.83
CA ILE A 63 7.29 -2.85 -8.99
C ILE A 63 8.32 -2.11 -9.84
N SER A 64 8.41 -0.79 -9.72
CA SER A 64 9.40 0.02 -10.43
C SER A 64 10.75 0.09 -9.71
N ASP A 65 10.80 -0.32 -8.44
CA ASP A 65 12.04 -0.36 -7.68
C ASP A 65 12.91 -1.53 -8.14
N GLU A 66 14.12 -1.23 -8.61
CA GLU A 66 15.02 -2.23 -9.18
C GLU A 66 15.39 -3.33 -8.19
N THR A 67 15.56 -2.99 -6.93
CA THR A 67 15.93 -3.95 -5.89
C THR A 67 14.79 -4.92 -5.59
N LEU A 68 13.57 -4.40 -5.47
CA LEU A 68 12.39 -5.23 -5.23
C LEU A 68 12.01 -6.05 -6.46
N SER A 69 12.05 -5.45 -7.64
CA SER A 69 11.66 -6.14 -8.88
C SER A 69 12.64 -7.25 -9.26
N SER A 70 13.87 -7.22 -8.76
CA SER A 70 14.82 -8.32 -8.94
C SER A 70 14.55 -9.49 -7.99
N ASP A 71 13.71 -9.32 -6.98
CA ASP A 71 13.31 -10.37 -6.05
C ASP A 71 12.25 -11.26 -6.72
N GLY A 72 12.53 -12.55 -6.84
CA GLY A 72 11.62 -13.50 -7.48
C GLY A 72 10.25 -13.59 -6.81
N PHE A 73 10.20 -13.43 -5.48
CA PHE A 73 8.94 -13.45 -4.73
C PHE A 73 8.07 -12.25 -5.09
N VAL A 74 8.65 -11.05 -5.12
CA VAL A 74 7.91 -9.83 -5.48
C VAL A 74 7.37 -9.92 -6.91
N THR A 75 8.17 -10.43 -7.84
CA THR A 75 7.75 -10.62 -9.23
C THR A 75 6.60 -11.64 -9.33
N GLU A 76 6.70 -12.74 -8.60
CA GLU A 76 5.66 -13.76 -8.56
C GLU A 76 4.35 -13.21 -8.01
N VAL A 77 4.41 -12.48 -6.91
CA VAL A 77 3.25 -11.83 -6.28
C VAL A 77 2.63 -10.80 -7.23
N ALA A 78 3.45 -9.99 -7.88
CA ALA A 78 2.97 -8.95 -8.79
C ALA A 78 2.20 -9.54 -9.99
N SER A 79 2.61 -10.72 -10.47
CA SER A 79 1.97 -11.38 -11.61
C SER A 79 0.82 -12.29 -11.23
N CYS A 80 0.51 -12.46 -9.95
CA CYS A 80 -0.57 -13.33 -9.48
C CYS A 80 -1.94 -12.71 -9.76
N CYS A 81 -2.72 -13.32 -10.67
CA CYS A 81 -4.03 -12.81 -11.08
C CYS A 81 -5.10 -12.93 -10.00
N ASP A 82 -4.97 -13.90 -9.10
CA ASP A 82 -5.97 -14.19 -8.07
C ASP A 82 -5.78 -13.36 -6.79
N MET A 83 -4.66 -12.64 -6.69
CA MET A 83 -4.35 -11.87 -5.50
C MET A 83 -4.81 -10.42 -5.66
N PRO A 84 -5.65 -9.90 -4.75
CA PRO A 84 -6.06 -8.50 -4.76
C PRO A 84 -4.86 -7.56 -4.62
N LEU A 85 -4.98 -6.36 -5.20
CA LEU A 85 -3.92 -5.36 -5.19
C LEU A 85 -3.41 -5.03 -3.78
N VAL A 86 -4.32 -4.90 -2.81
CA VAL A 86 -3.96 -4.61 -1.42
C VAL A 86 -3.07 -5.71 -0.82
N LYS A 87 -3.34 -6.97 -1.13
CA LYS A 87 -2.51 -8.08 -0.66
C LYS A 87 -1.15 -8.09 -1.33
N LYS A 88 -1.08 -7.76 -2.63
CA LYS A 88 0.19 -7.62 -3.35
C LYS A 88 1.07 -6.55 -2.71
N ASN A 89 0.48 -5.42 -2.36
CA ASN A 89 1.19 -4.33 -1.68
C ASN A 89 1.71 -4.77 -0.32
N ILE A 90 0.88 -5.43 0.48
CA ILE A 90 1.29 -5.92 1.79
C ILE A 90 2.44 -6.92 1.67
N ALA A 91 2.36 -7.84 0.72
CA ALA A 91 3.40 -8.83 0.48
C ALA A 91 4.74 -8.18 0.11
N ALA A 92 4.72 -7.25 -0.83
CA ALA A 92 5.93 -6.54 -1.25
C ALA A 92 6.49 -5.65 -0.13
N LEU A 93 5.64 -4.95 0.60
CA LEU A 93 6.05 -4.09 1.71
C LEU A 93 6.63 -4.90 2.88
N ALA A 94 6.15 -6.11 3.11
CA ALA A 94 6.72 -6.99 4.13
C ALA A 94 8.19 -7.31 3.86
N MET A 95 8.61 -7.31 2.58
CA MET A 95 10.01 -7.54 2.19
C MET A 95 10.91 -6.33 2.45
N THR A 96 10.34 -5.15 2.71
CA THR A 96 11.12 -3.93 2.95
C THR A 96 11.58 -3.76 4.39
N GLY A 97 11.04 -4.55 5.31
CA GLY A 97 11.32 -4.41 6.73
C GLY A 97 10.53 -3.33 7.45
N LEU A 98 9.53 -2.77 6.81
CA LEU A 98 8.60 -1.84 7.45
C LEU A 98 7.76 -2.56 8.52
N SER A 99 7.37 -1.81 9.56
CA SER A 99 6.52 -2.37 10.61
C SER A 99 5.12 -2.69 10.08
N ASP A 100 4.44 -3.63 10.73
CA ASP A 100 3.07 -4.00 10.40
C ASP A 100 2.14 -2.80 10.46
N GLU A 101 2.37 -1.91 11.42
CA GLU A 101 1.60 -0.67 11.61
C GLU A 101 1.73 0.26 10.39
N CYS A 102 2.96 0.44 9.89
CA CYS A 102 3.21 1.26 8.71
C CYS A 102 2.58 0.66 7.46
N ILE A 103 2.72 -0.66 7.28
CA ILE A 103 2.14 -1.38 6.15
C ILE A 103 0.61 -1.24 6.14
N ALA A 104 -0.02 -1.42 7.30
CA ALA A 104 -1.47 -1.27 7.43
C ALA A 104 -1.93 0.15 7.11
N ALA A 105 -1.25 1.15 7.68
CA ALA A 105 -1.59 2.56 7.47
C ALA A 105 -1.45 2.98 6.01
N MET A 106 -0.39 2.56 5.32
CA MET A 106 -0.17 2.87 3.92
C MET A 106 -1.26 2.31 3.01
N ASN A 107 -1.78 1.13 3.34
CA ASN A 107 -2.81 0.47 2.54
C ASN A 107 -4.23 0.78 3.00
N CYS A 108 -4.40 1.62 4.01
CA CYS A 108 -5.70 1.98 4.56
C CYS A 108 -6.49 0.76 5.02
N VAL A 109 -5.82 -0.17 5.69
CA VAL A 109 -6.44 -1.36 6.27
C VAL A 109 -6.15 -1.43 7.77
N SER A 110 -6.90 -2.25 8.49
CA SER A 110 -6.66 -2.47 9.92
C SER A 110 -5.34 -3.22 10.15
N LEU A 111 -4.74 -3.00 11.31
CA LEU A 111 -3.55 -3.72 11.71
C LEU A 111 -3.80 -5.23 11.76
N GLY A 112 -4.97 -5.64 12.24
CA GLY A 112 -5.36 -7.05 12.29
C GLY A 112 -5.40 -7.69 10.90
N TYR A 113 -5.96 -6.99 9.92
CA TYR A 113 -5.99 -7.47 8.54
C TYR A 113 -4.57 -7.61 7.96
N ALA A 114 -3.73 -6.59 8.12
CA ALA A 114 -2.36 -6.63 7.63
C ALA A 114 -1.58 -7.80 8.24
N ARG A 115 -1.71 -8.01 9.55
CA ARG A 115 -1.05 -9.13 10.25
C ARG A 115 -1.58 -10.48 9.78
N MET A 116 -2.86 -10.60 9.51
CA MET A 116 -3.45 -11.82 8.97
C MET A 116 -2.85 -12.14 7.60
N VAL A 117 -2.77 -11.17 6.71
CA VAL A 117 -2.18 -11.35 5.37
C VAL A 117 -0.72 -11.76 5.47
N ILE A 118 0.07 -11.08 6.29
CA ILE A 118 1.49 -11.40 6.48
C ILE A 118 1.66 -12.81 7.02
N ARG A 119 0.84 -13.21 7.99
CA ARG A 119 0.87 -14.56 8.56
C ARG A 119 0.57 -15.61 7.50
N THR A 120 -0.46 -15.40 6.69
CA THR A 120 -0.83 -16.30 5.60
C THR A 120 0.32 -16.43 4.60
N LEU A 121 0.97 -15.31 4.26
CA LEU A 121 2.11 -15.33 3.34
C LEU A 121 3.30 -16.09 3.93
N ARG A 122 3.56 -15.97 5.22
CA ARG A 122 4.61 -16.75 5.90
C ARG A 122 4.33 -18.24 5.85
N ASP A 123 3.07 -18.63 5.99
CA ASP A 123 2.66 -20.03 5.92
C ASP A 123 2.79 -20.56 4.50
N ASP A 124 2.45 -19.76 3.49
CA ASP A 124 2.50 -20.15 2.09
C ASP A 124 3.94 -20.12 1.51
N PHE A 125 4.78 -19.21 2.01
CA PHE A 125 6.14 -18.99 1.53
C PHE A 125 7.15 -19.00 2.70
N PRO A 126 7.25 -20.10 3.47
CA PRO A 126 8.07 -20.12 4.68
C PRO A 126 9.56 -19.90 4.43
N GLU A 127 10.06 -20.30 3.28
CA GLU A 127 11.48 -20.15 2.92
C GLU A 127 11.88 -18.68 2.80
N ILE A 128 10.99 -17.86 2.27
CA ILE A 128 11.25 -16.44 2.04
C ILE A 128 11.21 -15.67 3.35
N PHE A 129 10.22 -15.94 4.19
CA PHE A 129 10.04 -15.21 5.44
C PHE A 129 10.93 -15.71 6.58
N ALA A 130 11.49 -16.90 6.47
CA ALA A 130 12.42 -17.44 7.49
C ALA A 130 13.73 -16.66 7.56
N GLU A 131 14.14 -15.99 6.47
CA GLU A 131 15.35 -15.19 6.39
C GLU A 131 15.17 -13.75 6.88
N MET A 132 13.97 -13.39 7.22
CA MET A 132 13.61 -12.07 7.74
C MET A 132 13.56 -12.06 9.29
#